data_a90f6d4adf66a536f4e4d81392ad48c2
#
_entry.id   a90f6d4adf66a536f4e4d81392ad48c2
#
_cell.length_a   1.000
_cell.length_b   1.000
_cell.length_c   1.000
_cell.angle_alpha   90.00
_cell.angle_beta   90.00
_cell.angle_gamma   90.00
#
_symmetry.space_group_name_H-M   'P 1'
#
loop_
_entity.id
_entity.type
_entity.pdbx_description
1 polymer ?
#
loop_
_entity_poly.entity_id
_entity_poly.type
_entity_poly.pdbx_seq_one_letter_code
_entity_poly.pdbx_strand_id
1 'polypeptide(L)'
;YKPFHLKRSYINNILGFTLQTTKTRTEMRQEIPDKEILEILNYLNCQVDDQVNTWKVEIPSYRSHDLIREVDLIGEVGRIYGFDKFIDRTPYYHKTGIKDNEYLKINQIRYILRSIGLTETIHYSLVKKEINHLKLYNPLIEDYKNLRDNIINNVIEANYNNIKQGNEPIEAFELGKIFKKFNKTYSESINIAGIMGGKEYYRSEWSQKPAVLTWFQAKGDLEELFERLEIHIQWNKLFQDYDLYHRIKYVFHPNRLAVLYKDKQPIGLFGQLDLRICKKFNIPEYTYGFELELYHLISTRNKYDYYFESY
;
A
#
# COMPACT_ATOMS: atom_id res chain seq x y z
N TYR A 1 28.11 -27.65 -20.87
CA TYR A 1 27.73 -26.58 -19.93
C TYR A 1 28.95 -25.71 -19.65
N LYS A 2 28.80 -24.37 -19.46
CA LYS A 2 29.93 -23.49 -19.14
C LYS A 2 30.33 -23.72 -17.69
N PRO A 3 31.64 -23.91 -17.41
CA PRO A 3 32.12 -24.02 -16.05
C PRO A 3 31.94 -22.70 -15.30
N PHE A 4 31.76 -22.78 -13.98
CA PHE A 4 31.70 -21.61 -13.11
C PHE A 4 33.13 -21.22 -12.65
N HIS A 5 33.36 -19.93 -12.48
CA HIS A 5 34.56 -19.42 -11.86
C HIS A 5 34.22 -18.93 -10.44
N LEU A 6 34.32 -19.80 -9.46
CA LEU A 6 33.96 -19.54 -8.08
C LEU A 6 35.13 -18.86 -7.35
N LYS A 7 34.94 -17.61 -6.93
CA LYS A 7 35.95 -16.89 -6.16
C LYS A 7 35.91 -17.28 -4.69
N ARG A 8 37.07 -17.60 -4.09
CA ARG A 8 37.20 -17.97 -2.66
C ARG A 8 36.62 -16.87 -1.76
N SER A 9 37.03 -15.61 -2.00
CA SER A 9 36.53 -14.47 -1.23
C SER A 9 35.00 -14.28 -1.34
N TYR A 10 34.39 -14.69 -2.45
CA TYR A 10 32.95 -14.52 -2.66
C TYR A 10 32.13 -15.49 -1.80
N ILE A 11 32.66 -16.73 -1.58
CA ILE A 11 32.01 -17.68 -0.66
C ILE A 11 31.96 -17.09 0.75
N ASN A 12 33.08 -16.63 1.25
CA ASN A 12 33.19 -16.07 2.59
C ASN A 12 32.38 -14.77 2.77
N ASN A 13 32.30 -13.95 1.72
CA ASN A 13 31.50 -12.71 1.74
C ASN A 13 29.99 -13.02 1.85
N ILE A 14 29.54 -14.11 1.22
CA ILE A 14 28.11 -14.50 1.25
C ILE A 14 27.77 -15.29 2.51
N LEU A 15 28.54 -16.35 2.81
CA LEU A 15 28.25 -17.25 3.93
C LEU A 15 28.69 -16.67 5.28
N GLY A 16 29.71 -15.80 5.30
CA GLY A 16 30.22 -15.22 6.52
C GLY A 16 31.28 -16.08 7.20
N PHE A 17 31.43 -15.89 8.52
CA PHE A 17 32.43 -16.56 9.33
C PHE A 17 31.81 -17.65 10.20
N THR A 18 32.63 -18.61 10.57
CA THR A 18 32.31 -19.68 11.52
C THR A 18 33.02 -19.46 12.84
N LEU A 19 32.51 -20.03 13.94
CA LEU A 19 33.16 -20.05 15.24
C LEU A 19 33.96 -21.34 15.37
N GLN A 20 35.28 -21.19 15.57
CA GLN A 20 36.09 -22.30 16.08
C GLN A 20 36.46 -22.06 17.55
N THR A 21 36.16 -23.03 18.37
CA THR A 21 36.59 -23.03 19.77
C THR A 21 38.02 -23.57 19.82
N THR A 22 38.97 -22.71 20.08
CA THR A 22 40.37 -23.14 20.30
C THR A 22 40.49 -23.87 21.62
N LYS A 23 41.54 -24.69 21.78
CA LYS A 23 41.85 -25.42 23.04
C LYS A 23 41.99 -24.47 24.25
N THR A 24 42.21 -23.19 24.01
CA THR A 24 42.29 -22.13 25.04
C THR A 24 40.97 -21.44 25.36
N ARG A 25 39.82 -21.96 24.88
CA ARG A 25 38.47 -21.36 25.04
C ARG A 25 38.32 -19.96 24.41
N THR A 26 39.20 -19.56 23.52
CA THR A 26 39.06 -18.31 22.78
C THR A 26 38.28 -18.60 21.49
N GLU A 27 37.13 -17.95 21.34
CA GLU A 27 36.33 -18.03 20.11
C GLU A 27 37.01 -17.17 19.02
N MET A 28 37.49 -17.84 17.97
CA MET A 28 38.06 -17.14 16.81
C MET A 28 37.12 -17.22 15.63
N ARG A 29 36.91 -16.11 14.98
CA ARG A 29 36.20 -16.03 13.69
C ARG A 29 37.10 -16.63 12.61
N GLN A 30 36.60 -17.62 11.91
CA GLN A 30 37.34 -18.27 10.85
C GLN A 30 36.47 -18.38 9.58
N GLU A 31 37.10 -18.21 8.44
CA GLU A 31 36.51 -18.58 7.14
C GLU A 31 36.47 -20.08 7.01
N ILE A 32 35.58 -20.60 6.16
CA ILE A 32 35.54 -22.03 5.86
C ILE A 32 36.87 -22.40 5.22
N PRO A 33 37.58 -23.43 5.72
CA PRO A 33 38.84 -23.86 5.11
C PRO A 33 38.63 -24.32 3.66
N ASP A 34 39.52 -23.92 2.77
CA ASP A 34 39.48 -24.33 1.35
C ASP A 34 39.33 -25.82 1.17
N LYS A 35 40.02 -26.59 2.02
CA LYS A 35 39.95 -28.07 2.00
C LYS A 35 38.51 -28.59 2.20
N GLU A 36 37.76 -28.00 3.13
CA GLU A 36 36.37 -28.42 3.41
C GLU A 36 35.44 -28.02 2.26
N ILE A 37 35.67 -26.85 1.65
CA ILE A 37 34.90 -26.43 0.48
C ILE A 37 35.15 -27.39 -0.69
N LEU A 38 36.40 -27.78 -0.94
CA LEU A 38 36.75 -28.73 -2.00
C LEU A 38 36.16 -30.10 -1.75
N GLU A 39 36.17 -30.58 -0.49
CA GLU A 39 35.55 -31.85 -0.10
C GLU A 39 34.05 -31.83 -0.36
N ILE A 40 33.36 -30.71 -0.05
CA ILE A 40 31.94 -30.51 -0.31
C ILE A 40 31.64 -30.51 -1.82
N LEU A 41 32.41 -29.78 -2.61
CA LEU A 41 32.22 -29.74 -4.06
C LEU A 41 32.44 -31.12 -4.70
N ASN A 42 33.43 -31.83 -4.24
CA ASN A 42 33.69 -33.23 -4.69
C ASN A 42 32.55 -34.17 -4.27
N TYR A 43 32.01 -34.01 -3.05
CA TYR A 43 30.86 -34.79 -2.59
C TYR A 43 29.63 -34.54 -3.46
N LEU A 44 29.47 -33.31 -4.02
CA LEU A 44 28.42 -32.97 -4.97
C LEU A 44 28.71 -33.46 -6.40
N ASN A 45 29.75 -34.23 -6.61
CA ASN A 45 30.24 -34.71 -7.91
C ASN A 45 30.61 -33.55 -8.88
N CYS A 46 31.01 -32.41 -8.35
CA CYS A 46 31.57 -31.34 -9.16
C CYS A 46 33.04 -31.61 -9.47
N GLN A 47 33.46 -31.34 -10.71
CA GLN A 47 34.90 -31.37 -11.07
C GLN A 47 35.47 -30.01 -10.79
N VAL A 48 36.55 -29.94 -10.00
CA VAL A 48 37.14 -28.68 -9.57
C VAL A 48 38.57 -28.58 -10.05
N ASP A 49 38.89 -27.55 -10.81
CA ASP A 49 40.26 -27.18 -11.23
C ASP A 49 40.70 -25.96 -10.40
N ASP A 50 41.76 -26.14 -9.60
CA ASP A 50 42.25 -25.14 -8.65
C ASP A 50 43.16 -24.13 -9.36
N GLN A 51 42.66 -22.88 -9.43
CA GLN A 51 43.39 -21.73 -9.98
C GLN A 51 43.75 -20.76 -8.82
N VAL A 52 44.77 -19.97 -8.95
CA VAL A 52 45.42 -19.18 -7.87
C VAL A 52 44.43 -18.45 -6.92
N ASN A 53 43.32 -17.88 -7.41
CA ASN A 53 42.34 -17.17 -6.59
C ASN A 53 40.90 -17.60 -6.84
N THR A 54 40.69 -18.58 -7.73
CA THR A 54 39.36 -19.03 -8.16
C THR A 54 39.40 -20.53 -8.40
N TRP A 55 38.26 -21.16 -8.20
CA TRP A 55 38.04 -22.51 -8.64
C TRP A 55 37.23 -22.51 -9.92
N LYS A 56 37.72 -23.20 -10.94
CA LYS A 56 36.88 -23.51 -12.10
C LYS A 56 36.11 -24.80 -11.76
N VAL A 57 34.77 -24.66 -11.62
CA VAL A 57 33.90 -25.74 -11.18
C VAL A 57 33.03 -26.16 -12.33
N GLU A 58 33.09 -27.47 -12.69
CA GLU A 58 32.18 -28.07 -13.64
C GLU A 58 31.12 -28.89 -12.90
N ILE A 59 29.87 -28.57 -13.12
CA ILE A 59 28.73 -29.20 -12.45
C ILE A 59 28.33 -30.48 -13.19
N PRO A 60 27.82 -31.51 -12.49
CA PRO A 60 27.28 -32.68 -13.12
C PRO A 60 26.03 -32.37 -13.95
N SER A 61 25.85 -33.07 -15.06
CA SER A 61 24.75 -32.76 -16.02
C SER A 61 23.34 -32.82 -15.41
N TYR A 62 23.12 -33.67 -14.44
CA TYR A 62 21.83 -33.82 -13.76
C TYR A 62 21.47 -32.65 -12.81
N ARG A 63 22.45 -31.79 -12.46
CA ARG A 63 22.26 -30.57 -11.65
C ARG A 63 22.26 -29.29 -12.47
N SER A 64 22.32 -29.37 -13.80
CA SER A 64 22.43 -28.24 -14.69
C SER A 64 21.17 -27.36 -14.74
N HIS A 65 20.06 -27.84 -14.26
CA HIS A 65 18.78 -27.11 -14.23
C HIS A 65 18.61 -26.26 -12.96
N ASP A 66 19.33 -26.57 -11.88
CA ASP A 66 19.22 -25.89 -10.59
C ASP A 66 20.49 -25.13 -10.19
N LEU A 67 21.67 -25.59 -10.60
CA LEU A 67 22.92 -24.90 -10.40
C LEU A 67 23.28 -24.06 -11.64
N ILE A 68 22.77 -22.81 -11.69
CA ILE A 68 22.90 -21.96 -12.86
C ILE A 68 23.90 -20.80 -12.62
N ARG A 69 24.06 -20.38 -11.36
CA ARG A 69 24.88 -19.25 -10.95
C ARG A 69 25.88 -19.65 -9.87
N GLU A 70 26.96 -18.88 -9.71
CA GLU A 70 27.93 -19.08 -8.63
C GLU A 70 27.27 -19.14 -7.25
N VAL A 71 26.27 -18.28 -6.99
CA VAL A 71 25.58 -18.23 -5.70
C VAL A 71 24.83 -19.55 -5.39
N ASP A 72 24.40 -20.28 -6.40
CA ASP A 72 23.69 -21.55 -6.21
C ASP A 72 24.69 -22.60 -5.66
N LEU A 73 25.94 -22.62 -6.15
CA LEU A 73 27.04 -23.43 -5.60
C LEU A 73 27.42 -23.03 -4.17
N ILE A 74 27.46 -21.72 -3.89
CA ILE A 74 27.73 -21.21 -2.55
C ILE A 74 26.64 -21.65 -1.57
N GLY A 75 25.38 -21.64 -2.02
CA GLY A 75 24.24 -22.14 -1.24
C GLY A 75 24.40 -23.63 -0.91
N GLU A 76 24.85 -24.45 -1.87
CA GLU A 76 25.13 -25.89 -1.65
C GLU A 76 26.27 -26.10 -0.65
N VAL A 77 27.36 -25.31 -0.77
CA VAL A 77 28.46 -25.36 0.20
C VAL A 77 27.93 -25.04 1.61
N GLY A 78 27.17 -23.96 1.77
CA GLY A 78 26.59 -23.56 3.06
C GLY A 78 25.66 -24.62 3.62
N ARG A 79 24.82 -25.23 2.78
CA ARG A 79 23.87 -26.28 3.17
C ARG A 79 24.54 -27.53 3.69
N ILE A 80 25.59 -27.99 2.99
CA ILE A 80 26.30 -29.21 3.39
C ILE A 80 27.24 -28.97 4.57
N TYR A 81 27.89 -27.79 4.60
CA TYR A 81 28.72 -27.38 5.73
C TYR A 81 27.89 -27.28 7.02
N GLY A 82 26.66 -26.79 6.95
CA GLY A 82 25.73 -26.58 8.05
C GLY A 82 25.59 -25.10 8.40
N PHE A 83 24.38 -24.54 8.15
CA PHE A 83 24.11 -23.12 8.43
C PHE A 83 24.19 -22.77 9.94
N ASP A 84 24.00 -23.76 10.81
CA ASP A 84 24.10 -23.65 12.26
C ASP A 84 25.53 -23.35 12.74
N LYS A 85 26.54 -23.57 11.91
CA LYS A 85 27.95 -23.30 12.24
C LYS A 85 28.38 -21.88 11.96
N PHE A 86 27.56 -21.11 11.21
CA PHE A 86 27.87 -19.73 10.90
C PHE A 86 27.47 -18.78 12.01
N ILE A 87 28.20 -17.69 12.15
CA ILE A 87 27.93 -16.65 13.13
C ILE A 87 26.81 -15.76 12.62
N ASP A 88 25.75 -15.59 13.41
CA ASP A 88 24.74 -14.59 13.15
C ASP A 88 25.33 -13.19 13.15
N ARG A 89 25.14 -12.48 12.06
CA ARG A 89 25.67 -11.12 11.89
C ARG A 89 24.56 -10.15 11.60
N THR A 90 24.37 -9.23 12.50
CA THR A 90 23.52 -8.06 12.23
C THR A 90 24.27 -7.11 11.30
N PRO A 91 23.68 -6.72 10.16
CA PRO A 91 24.29 -5.71 9.29
C PRO A 91 24.49 -4.42 10.07
N TYR A 92 25.70 -3.84 9.93
CA TYR A 92 25.99 -2.57 10.57
C TYR A 92 25.53 -1.43 9.67
N TYR A 93 24.52 -0.70 10.11
CA TYR A 93 24.00 0.47 9.41
C TYR A 93 24.49 1.75 10.11
N HIS A 94 25.16 2.60 9.34
CA HIS A 94 25.60 3.91 9.82
C HIS A 94 24.50 4.98 9.79
N LYS A 95 23.36 4.67 9.15
CA LYS A 95 22.24 5.61 8.99
C LYS A 95 20.98 5.05 9.61
N THR A 96 20.30 5.86 10.40
CA THR A 96 18.94 5.57 10.83
C THR A 96 18.01 5.60 9.62
N GLY A 97 17.03 4.71 9.60
CA GLY A 97 16.00 4.73 8.56
C GLY A 97 15.19 6.03 8.64
N ILE A 98 14.91 6.61 7.49
CA ILE A 98 14.07 7.80 7.34
C ILE A 98 12.75 7.36 6.72
N LYS A 99 11.63 7.78 7.32
CA LYS A 99 10.31 7.55 6.73
C LYS A 99 10.12 8.46 5.53
N ASP A 100 9.54 7.94 4.46
CA ASP A 100 9.19 8.73 3.29
C ASP A 100 8.15 9.81 3.65
N ASN A 101 8.31 10.99 3.09
CA ASN A 101 7.40 12.12 3.31
C ASN A 101 5.97 11.83 2.83
N GLU A 102 5.81 11.10 1.74
CA GLU A 102 4.50 10.67 1.25
C GLU A 102 3.83 9.76 2.29
N TYR A 103 4.55 8.79 2.83
CA TYR A 103 4.06 7.91 3.89
C TYR A 103 3.63 8.69 5.15
N LEU A 104 4.40 9.70 5.55
CA LEU A 104 4.07 10.53 6.71
C LEU A 104 2.76 11.30 6.48
N LYS A 105 2.58 11.91 5.30
CA LYS A 105 1.36 12.63 4.94
C LYS A 105 0.14 11.72 4.84
N ILE A 106 0.28 10.54 4.26
CA ILE A 106 -0.79 9.54 4.22
C ILE A 106 -1.21 9.14 5.64
N ASN A 107 -0.26 8.91 6.54
CA ASN A 107 -0.58 8.58 7.92
C ASN A 107 -1.23 9.76 8.66
N GLN A 108 -0.83 10.99 8.38
CA GLN A 108 -1.48 12.19 8.91
C GLN A 108 -2.94 12.26 8.46
N ILE A 109 -3.23 12.04 7.18
CA ILE A 109 -4.59 12.00 6.63
C ILE A 109 -5.43 10.92 7.33
N ARG A 110 -4.89 9.70 7.44
CA ARG A 110 -5.55 8.59 8.17
C ARG A 110 -5.86 8.94 9.61
N TYR A 111 -4.90 9.56 10.29
CA TYR A 111 -5.07 10.00 11.67
C TYR A 111 -6.19 11.02 11.81
N ILE A 112 -6.23 12.05 10.93
CA ILE A 112 -7.26 13.09 10.95
C ILE A 112 -8.64 12.47 10.67
N LEU A 113 -8.79 11.67 9.62
CA LEU A 113 -10.08 11.05 9.29
C LEU A 113 -10.60 10.16 10.42
N ARG A 114 -9.73 9.42 11.11
CA ARG A 114 -10.14 8.66 12.31
C ARG A 114 -10.50 9.56 13.48
N SER A 115 -9.79 10.69 13.66
CA SER A 115 -10.08 11.62 14.77
C SER A 115 -11.41 12.36 14.62
N ILE A 116 -11.90 12.54 13.39
CA ILE A 116 -13.24 13.08 13.14
C ILE A 116 -14.34 12.00 13.16
N GLY A 117 -14.00 10.76 13.49
CA GLY A 117 -14.97 9.69 13.75
C GLY A 117 -15.13 8.65 12.65
N LEU A 118 -14.38 8.74 11.55
CA LEU A 118 -14.49 7.75 10.46
C LEU A 118 -13.64 6.51 10.76
N THR A 119 -14.18 5.34 10.44
CA THR A 119 -13.47 4.06 10.53
C THR A 119 -12.78 3.74 9.20
N GLU A 120 -11.49 3.40 9.22
CA GLU A 120 -10.78 2.98 8.02
C GLU A 120 -11.22 1.57 7.60
N THR A 121 -11.58 1.42 6.33
CA THR A 121 -11.97 0.15 5.71
C THR A 121 -11.08 -0.16 4.53
N ILE A 122 -11.00 -1.44 4.17
CA ILE A 122 -10.22 -1.91 3.02
C ILE A 122 -11.09 -2.90 2.24
N HIS A 123 -11.27 -2.62 0.96
CA HIS A 123 -12.05 -3.45 0.06
C HIS A 123 -11.20 -3.97 -1.10
N TYR A 124 -11.67 -5.01 -1.75
CA TYR A 124 -11.05 -5.51 -2.97
C TYR A 124 -11.11 -4.49 -4.10
N SER A 125 -10.03 -4.37 -4.85
CA SER A 125 -9.99 -3.57 -6.08
C SER A 125 -10.75 -4.21 -7.24
N LEU A 126 -11.08 -5.49 -7.11
CA LEU A 126 -11.91 -6.23 -8.05
C LEU A 126 -13.37 -6.12 -7.65
N VAL A 127 -14.21 -5.68 -8.58
CA VAL A 127 -15.63 -5.39 -8.33
C VAL A 127 -16.51 -6.17 -9.30
N LYS A 128 -17.78 -6.31 -8.93
CA LYS A 128 -18.82 -6.84 -9.80
C LYS A 128 -19.01 -5.91 -11.00
N LYS A 129 -19.66 -6.41 -12.04
CA LYS A 129 -19.83 -5.71 -13.32
C LYS A 129 -20.45 -4.31 -13.13
N GLU A 130 -19.68 -3.28 -13.44
CA GLU A 130 -20.17 -1.92 -13.66
C GLU A 130 -19.78 -1.45 -15.08
N ILE A 131 -20.37 -0.32 -15.51
CA ILE A 131 -20.16 0.21 -16.88
C ILE A 131 -18.75 0.81 -16.96
N ASN A 132 -17.97 0.48 -17.98
CA ASN A 132 -16.65 1.03 -18.32
C ASN A 132 -15.45 0.59 -17.46
N HIS A 133 -15.51 -0.52 -16.75
CA HIS A 133 -14.38 -1.02 -16.00
C HIS A 133 -13.35 -1.76 -16.86
N LEU A 134 -12.10 -1.70 -16.40
CA LEU A 134 -11.02 -2.57 -16.86
C LEU A 134 -11.34 -4.01 -16.49
N LYS A 135 -11.38 -4.89 -17.46
CA LYS A 135 -11.71 -6.29 -17.26
C LYS A 135 -10.44 -7.14 -17.31
N LEU A 136 -10.28 -8.03 -16.33
CA LEU A 136 -9.24 -9.04 -16.35
C LEU A 136 -9.56 -10.09 -17.42
N TYR A 137 -8.53 -10.59 -18.10
CA TYR A 137 -8.67 -11.61 -19.13
C TYR A 137 -8.99 -12.99 -18.52
N ASN A 138 -8.30 -13.34 -17.43
CA ASN A 138 -8.43 -14.62 -16.73
C ASN A 138 -8.70 -14.41 -15.24
N PRO A 139 -9.90 -13.93 -14.85
CA PRO A 139 -10.22 -13.69 -13.44
C PRO A 139 -10.28 -15.00 -12.67
N LEU A 140 -9.87 -14.96 -11.40
CA LEU A 140 -10.01 -16.09 -10.49
C LEU A 140 -11.49 -16.38 -10.18
N ILE A 141 -12.30 -15.31 -10.02
CA ILE A 141 -13.74 -15.36 -9.77
C ILE A 141 -14.42 -14.50 -10.83
N GLU A 142 -15.32 -15.11 -11.60
CA GLU A 142 -15.98 -14.45 -12.75
C GLU A 142 -16.80 -13.22 -12.35
N ASP A 143 -17.42 -13.22 -11.18
CA ASP A 143 -18.18 -12.08 -10.67
C ASP A 143 -17.31 -10.88 -10.32
N TYR A 144 -16.03 -11.09 -9.99
CA TYR A 144 -15.08 -10.07 -9.58
C TYR A 144 -13.96 -9.88 -10.61
N LYS A 145 -14.35 -9.68 -11.87
CA LYS A 145 -13.39 -9.54 -12.99
C LYS A 145 -13.06 -8.11 -13.40
N ASN A 146 -13.73 -7.13 -12.82
CA ASN A 146 -13.54 -5.74 -13.20
C ASN A 146 -12.72 -5.01 -12.14
N LEU A 147 -11.76 -4.18 -12.59
CA LEU A 147 -11.02 -3.29 -11.70
C LEU A 147 -11.85 -2.03 -11.45
N ARG A 148 -11.91 -1.58 -10.20
CA ARG A 148 -12.68 -0.41 -9.78
C ARG A 148 -12.10 0.89 -10.34
N ASP A 149 -12.95 1.83 -10.75
CA ASP A 149 -12.58 3.18 -11.20
C ASP A 149 -12.91 4.27 -10.18
N ASN A 150 -13.51 3.90 -9.06
CA ASN A 150 -13.81 4.75 -7.91
C ASN A 150 -13.83 3.90 -6.63
N ILE A 151 -13.82 4.53 -5.47
CA ILE A 151 -13.85 3.86 -4.17
C ILE A 151 -15.21 4.01 -3.50
N ILE A 152 -15.93 5.11 -3.78
CA ILE A 152 -17.18 5.42 -3.09
C ILE A 152 -18.22 4.28 -3.20
N ASN A 153 -18.28 3.60 -4.34
CA ASN A 153 -19.19 2.46 -4.53
C ASN A 153 -18.87 1.30 -3.58
N ASN A 154 -17.58 1.01 -3.33
CA ASN A 154 -17.19 -0.04 -2.38
C ASN A 154 -17.61 0.30 -0.96
N VAL A 155 -17.43 1.56 -0.55
CA VAL A 155 -17.80 2.01 0.80
C VAL A 155 -19.33 1.98 0.97
N ILE A 156 -20.11 2.35 -0.06
CA ILE A 156 -21.57 2.24 -0.08
C ILE A 156 -22.02 0.77 0.03
N GLU A 157 -21.38 -0.13 -0.73
CA GLU A 157 -21.70 -1.58 -0.67
C GLU A 157 -21.36 -2.16 0.72
N ALA A 158 -20.26 -1.73 1.32
CA ALA A 158 -19.90 -2.12 2.69
C ALA A 158 -20.95 -1.66 3.71
N ASN A 159 -21.41 -0.41 3.61
CA ASN A 159 -22.47 0.10 4.47
C ASN A 159 -23.78 -0.69 4.31
N TYR A 160 -24.17 -0.97 3.06
CA TYR A 160 -25.33 -1.83 2.77
C TYR A 160 -25.20 -3.21 3.43
N ASN A 161 -24.06 -3.87 3.26
CA ASN A 161 -23.83 -5.19 3.84
C ASN A 161 -23.87 -5.16 5.37
N ASN A 162 -23.35 -4.09 5.99
CA ASN A 162 -23.38 -3.88 7.42
C ASN A 162 -24.83 -3.74 7.94
N ILE A 163 -25.62 -2.89 7.31
CA ILE A 163 -27.04 -2.69 7.64
C ILE A 163 -27.84 -4.00 7.44
N LYS A 164 -27.56 -4.73 6.36
CA LYS A 164 -28.21 -6.02 6.07
C LYS A 164 -27.96 -7.07 7.15
N GLN A 165 -26.84 -6.99 7.85
CA GLN A 165 -26.53 -7.86 8.99
C GLN A 165 -27.16 -7.38 10.31
N GLY A 166 -27.98 -6.33 10.29
CA GLY A 166 -28.64 -5.78 11.47
C GLY A 166 -27.78 -4.82 12.29
N ASN A 167 -26.67 -4.37 11.74
CA ASN A 167 -25.82 -3.37 12.39
C ASN A 167 -26.26 -1.95 12.02
N GLU A 168 -25.76 -0.97 12.77
CA GLU A 168 -25.95 0.44 12.43
C GLU A 168 -25.20 0.84 11.15
N PRO A 169 -25.62 1.91 10.45
CA PRO A 169 -24.86 2.48 9.35
C PRO A 169 -23.42 2.81 9.77
N ILE A 170 -22.46 2.52 8.91
CA ILE A 170 -21.06 2.82 9.17
C ILE A 170 -20.70 4.21 8.70
N GLU A 171 -19.88 4.90 9.49
CA GLU A 171 -19.13 6.09 9.07
C GLU A 171 -17.70 5.65 8.80
N ALA A 172 -17.34 5.59 7.53
CA ALA A 172 -16.10 4.94 7.11
C ALA A 172 -15.42 5.65 5.97
N PHE A 173 -14.12 5.42 5.84
CA PHE A 173 -13.34 5.83 4.69
C PHE A 173 -12.42 4.71 4.22
N GLU A 174 -12.01 4.80 2.98
CA GLU A 174 -10.98 3.96 2.39
C GLU A 174 -10.00 4.80 1.61
N LEU A 175 -8.73 4.44 1.72
CA LEU A 175 -7.63 4.95 0.90
C LEU A 175 -7.13 3.80 0.03
N GLY A 176 -7.28 3.93 -1.29
CA GLY A 176 -6.98 2.82 -2.17
C GLY A 176 -6.73 3.22 -3.62
N LYS A 177 -6.27 2.26 -4.39
CA LYS A 177 -6.04 2.43 -5.82
C LYS A 177 -7.34 2.35 -6.61
N ILE A 178 -7.44 3.19 -7.63
CA ILE A 178 -8.43 3.14 -8.70
C ILE A 178 -7.73 2.99 -10.04
N PHE A 179 -8.42 2.46 -11.03
CA PHE A 179 -7.86 2.09 -12.31
C PHE A 179 -8.65 2.72 -13.45
N LYS A 180 -7.95 3.34 -14.38
CA LYS A 180 -8.54 4.06 -15.50
C LYS A 180 -7.96 3.58 -16.82
N LYS A 181 -8.77 3.62 -17.87
CA LYS A 181 -8.34 3.36 -19.23
C LYS A 181 -8.57 4.60 -20.08
N PHE A 182 -7.50 5.12 -20.65
CA PHE A 182 -7.55 6.19 -21.64
C PHE A 182 -7.06 5.67 -22.99
N ASN A 183 -7.95 5.51 -23.95
CA ASN A 183 -7.64 4.94 -25.25
C ASN A 183 -6.91 3.58 -25.12
N LYS A 184 -5.59 3.56 -25.38
CA LYS A 184 -4.73 2.36 -25.29
C LYS A 184 -3.84 2.34 -24.04
N THR A 185 -3.88 3.38 -23.20
CA THR A 185 -3.06 3.49 -21.98
C THR A 185 -3.88 3.18 -20.75
N TYR A 186 -3.21 2.63 -19.74
CA TYR A 186 -3.79 2.35 -18.44
C TYR A 186 -3.11 3.24 -17.41
N SER A 187 -3.89 3.75 -16.47
CA SER A 187 -3.36 4.54 -15.36
C SER A 187 -3.92 4.06 -14.03
N GLU A 188 -3.09 4.13 -13.01
CA GLU A 188 -3.47 3.91 -11.62
C GLU A 188 -3.35 5.23 -10.88
N SER A 189 -4.27 5.50 -9.98
CA SER A 189 -4.18 6.60 -9.03
C SER A 189 -4.71 6.16 -7.68
N ILE A 190 -4.30 6.87 -6.62
CA ILE A 190 -4.80 6.61 -5.28
C ILE A 190 -5.83 7.68 -4.94
N ASN A 191 -7.02 7.23 -4.53
CA ASN A 191 -8.08 8.09 -4.06
C ASN A 191 -8.38 7.80 -2.59
N ILE A 192 -9.04 8.76 -1.95
CA ILE A 192 -9.67 8.59 -0.64
C ILE A 192 -11.15 8.82 -0.83
N ALA A 193 -11.97 7.88 -0.40
CA ALA A 193 -13.41 8.06 -0.37
C ALA A 193 -13.97 7.68 0.99
N GLY A 194 -15.08 8.28 1.36
CA GLY A 194 -15.75 7.96 2.62
C GLY A 194 -17.21 8.34 2.60
N ILE A 195 -17.91 7.79 3.59
CA ILE A 195 -19.31 8.10 3.90
C ILE A 195 -19.45 8.47 5.37
N MET A 196 -20.36 9.36 5.66
CA MET A 196 -20.67 9.84 7.01
C MET A 196 -22.15 10.09 7.18
N GLY A 197 -22.64 10.00 8.40
CA GLY A 197 -24.06 10.14 8.72
C GLY A 197 -24.84 8.83 8.57
N GLY A 198 -26.16 8.98 8.47
CA GLY A 198 -27.07 7.83 8.42
C GLY A 198 -27.48 7.29 9.79
N LYS A 199 -26.86 7.73 10.88
CA LYS A 199 -27.28 7.42 12.24
C LYS A 199 -28.43 8.34 12.68
N GLU A 200 -29.35 7.80 13.44
CA GLU A 200 -30.48 8.59 13.95
C GLU A 200 -30.09 9.54 15.09
N TYR A 201 -28.90 9.31 15.69
CA TYR A 201 -28.46 9.99 16.91
C TYR A 201 -27.15 10.72 16.71
N TYR A 202 -27.23 11.90 16.09
CA TYR A 202 -26.08 12.82 16.04
C TYR A 202 -26.30 13.97 17.03
N ARG A 203 -25.33 14.21 17.92
CA ARG A 203 -25.38 15.33 18.88
C ARG A 203 -24.13 16.18 18.70
N SER A 204 -24.33 17.47 18.51
CA SER A 204 -23.23 18.42 18.59
C SER A 204 -22.87 18.78 20.02
N GLU A 205 -23.86 18.74 20.91
CA GLU A 205 -23.72 18.99 22.34
C GLU A 205 -24.56 17.99 23.14
N TRP A 206 -24.10 17.60 24.33
CA TRP A 206 -24.75 16.59 25.14
C TRP A 206 -26.16 17.02 25.64
N SER A 207 -26.42 18.35 25.71
CA SER A 207 -27.69 18.92 26.11
C SER A 207 -28.75 18.94 24.98
N GLN A 208 -28.32 18.70 23.73
CA GLN A 208 -29.22 18.73 22.59
C GLN A 208 -29.96 17.40 22.39
N LYS A 209 -31.17 17.48 21.82
CA LYS A 209 -31.86 16.30 21.34
C LYS A 209 -31.08 15.64 20.21
N PRO A 210 -31.06 14.30 20.15
CA PRO A 210 -30.48 13.60 19.00
C PRO A 210 -31.08 14.10 17.69
N ALA A 211 -30.24 14.35 16.71
CA ALA A 211 -30.64 14.79 15.38
C ALA A 211 -29.79 14.05 14.32
N VAL A 212 -30.28 14.01 13.11
CA VAL A 212 -29.51 13.45 11.97
C VAL A 212 -28.41 14.40 11.59
N LEU A 213 -27.31 13.86 11.02
CA LEU A 213 -26.20 14.66 10.50
C LEU A 213 -26.70 15.61 9.41
N THR A 214 -26.35 16.88 9.53
CA THR A 214 -26.71 17.92 8.54
C THR A 214 -25.60 18.08 7.50
N TRP A 215 -25.95 18.66 6.35
CA TRP A 215 -24.95 19.06 5.33
C TRP A 215 -23.81 19.90 5.89
N PHE A 216 -24.12 20.85 6.76
CA PHE A 216 -23.10 21.76 7.32
C PHE A 216 -22.14 21.04 8.26
N GLN A 217 -22.63 20.12 9.05
CA GLN A 217 -21.77 19.29 9.91
C GLN A 217 -20.87 18.39 9.09
N ALA A 218 -21.44 17.61 8.14
CA ALA A 218 -20.65 16.74 7.27
C ALA A 218 -19.60 17.51 6.43
N LYS A 219 -19.95 18.73 5.99
CA LYS A 219 -19.02 19.63 5.32
C LYS A 219 -17.92 20.09 6.27
N GLY A 220 -18.29 20.45 7.51
CA GLY A 220 -17.34 20.88 8.55
C GLY A 220 -16.34 19.81 8.90
N ASP A 221 -16.77 18.55 9.03
CA ASP A 221 -15.87 17.42 9.27
C ASP A 221 -14.82 17.27 8.16
N LEU A 222 -15.23 17.48 6.89
CA LEU A 222 -14.29 17.43 5.78
C LEU A 222 -13.43 18.71 5.69
N GLU A 223 -13.95 19.87 6.09
CA GLU A 223 -13.17 21.11 6.20
C GLU A 223 -12.08 20.98 7.27
N GLU A 224 -12.35 20.31 8.40
CA GLU A 224 -11.34 20.02 9.42
C GLU A 224 -10.17 19.19 8.87
N LEU A 225 -10.42 18.22 7.97
CA LEU A 225 -9.35 17.52 7.28
C LEU A 225 -8.43 18.50 6.53
N PHE A 226 -9.01 19.42 5.75
CA PHE A 226 -8.23 20.36 4.95
C PHE A 226 -7.51 21.39 5.79
N GLU A 227 -8.14 21.87 6.84
CA GLU A 227 -7.53 22.83 7.78
C GLU A 227 -6.31 22.24 8.47
N ARG A 228 -6.40 21.01 8.99
CA ARG A 228 -5.29 20.29 9.61
C ARG A 228 -4.17 19.91 8.63
N LEU A 229 -4.48 19.81 7.34
CA LEU A 229 -3.50 19.62 6.28
C LEU A 229 -2.95 20.93 5.72
N GLU A 230 -3.43 22.08 6.23
CA GLU A 230 -3.08 23.42 5.75
C GLU A 230 -3.40 23.62 4.25
N ILE A 231 -4.49 23.02 3.77
CA ILE A 231 -4.92 23.09 2.38
C ILE A 231 -6.12 24.00 2.27
N HIS A 232 -6.02 25.05 1.46
CA HIS A 232 -7.16 25.91 1.15
C HIS A 232 -8.01 25.32 0.02
N ILE A 233 -9.29 25.06 0.31
CA ILE A 233 -10.26 24.48 -0.62
C ILE A 233 -11.37 25.46 -0.97
N GLN A 234 -11.68 25.53 -2.25
CA GLN A 234 -12.84 26.23 -2.77
C GLN A 234 -13.93 25.24 -3.14
N TRP A 235 -15.16 25.50 -2.72
CA TRP A 235 -16.35 24.68 -2.96
C TRP A 235 -17.18 25.28 -4.07
N ASN A 236 -17.40 24.55 -5.16
CA ASN A 236 -18.16 25.01 -6.32
C ASN A 236 -19.26 24.04 -6.71
N LYS A 237 -20.36 24.59 -7.24
CA LYS A 237 -21.51 23.79 -7.71
C LYS A 237 -21.32 23.19 -9.10
N LEU A 238 -20.55 23.82 -9.96
CA LEU A 238 -20.48 23.49 -11.40
C LEU A 238 -19.12 22.99 -11.79
N PHE A 239 -19.16 21.92 -12.62
CA PHE A 239 -17.96 21.56 -13.33
C PHE A 239 -18.23 20.93 -14.70
N GLN A 240 -17.54 21.40 -15.71
CA GLN A 240 -17.80 20.98 -17.08
C GLN A 240 -16.87 19.86 -17.58
N ASP A 241 -15.69 19.62 -16.95
CA ASP A 241 -14.71 18.71 -17.57
C ASP A 241 -13.84 17.95 -16.52
N TYR A 242 -14.46 17.41 -15.48
CA TYR A 242 -13.77 16.66 -14.46
C TYR A 242 -14.11 15.15 -14.55
N ASP A 243 -13.12 14.33 -14.88
CA ASP A 243 -13.29 12.90 -15.11
C ASP A 243 -13.94 12.17 -13.91
N LEU A 244 -13.50 12.43 -12.69
CA LEU A 244 -14.10 11.84 -11.49
C LEU A 244 -15.58 12.23 -11.35
N TYR A 245 -15.94 13.48 -11.66
CA TYR A 245 -17.33 13.91 -11.65
C TYR A 245 -18.19 13.08 -12.59
N HIS A 246 -17.74 12.86 -13.82
CA HIS A 246 -18.51 12.06 -14.78
C HIS A 246 -18.69 10.61 -14.36
N ARG A 247 -17.71 10.04 -13.64
CA ARG A 247 -17.74 8.65 -13.18
C ARG A 247 -18.66 8.43 -11.98
N ILE A 248 -18.73 9.36 -11.03
CA ILE A 248 -19.43 9.15 -9.75
C ILE A 248 -20.58 10.12 -9.47
N LYS A 249 -20.89 11.10 -10.37
CA LYS A 249 -21.99 12.06 -10.15
C LYS A 249 -23.34 11.40 -9.88
N TYR A 250 -23.56 10.21 -10.42
CA TYR A 250 -24.82 9.46 -10.22
C TYR A 250 -25.01 8.95 -8.79
N VAL A 251 -23.95 8.92 -8.00
CA VAL A 251 -23.96 8.50 -6.60
C VAL A 251 -24.56 9.60 -5.73
N PHE A 252 -24.46 10.85 -6.16
CA PHE A 252 -24.82 12.02 -5.37
C PHE A 252 -26.12 12.67 -5.83
N HIS A 253 -26.78 13.31 -4.89
CA HIS A 253 -27.97 14.12 -5.17
C HIS A 253 -27.60 15.31 -6.07
N PRO A 254 -28.30 15.53 -7.21
CA PRO A 254 -27.87 16.46 -8.24
C PRO A 254 -27.77 17.93 -7.75
N ASN A 255 -28.59 18.33 -6.77
CA ASN A 255 -28.62 19.68 -6.23
C ASN A 255 -27.87 19.83 -4.88
N ARG A 256 -27.28 18.72 -4.36
CA ARG A 256 -26.56 18.69 -3.09
C ARG A 256 -25.20 18.02 -3.28
N LEU A 257 -24.50 18.45 -4.30
CA LEU A 257 -23.17 18.01 -4.70
C LEU A 257 -22.29 19.25 -4.87
N ALA A 258 -21.08 19.16 -4.35
CA ALA A 258 -20.04 20.15 -4.53
C ALA A 258 -18.79 19.51 -5.13
N VAL A 259 -18.12 20.26 -6.00
CA VAL A 259 -16.78 19.94 -6.47
C VAL A 259 -15.78 20.74 -5.66
N LEU A 260 -14.74 20.08 -5.20
CA LEU A 260 -13.68 20.68 -4.39
C LEU A 260 -12.51 21.07 -5.28
N TYR A 261 -12.01 22.27 -5.09
CA TYR A 261 -10.90 22.83 -5.86
C TYR A 261 -9.75 23.22 -4.96
N LYS A 262 -8.54 22.89 -5.39
CA LYS A 262 -7.28 23.40 -4.86
C LYS A 262 -6.52 24.08 -6.00
N ASP A 263 -6.11 25.34 -5.81
CA ASP A 263 -5.34 26.09 -6.81
C ASP A 263 -5.99 26.07 -8.22
N LYS A 264 -7.32 26.23 -8.28
CA LYS A 264 -8.16 26.15 -9.50
C LYS A 264 -8.22 24.74 -10.14
N GLN A 265 -7.63 23.73 -9.56
CA GLN A 265 -7.72 22.35 -10.03
C GLN A 265 -8.78 21.58 -9.24
N PRO A 266 -9.68 20.83 -9.89
CA PRO A 266 -10.64 20.01 -9.18
C PRO A 266 -9.89 18.81 -8.56
N ILE A 267 -10.17 18.53 -7.30
CA ILE A 267 -9.49 17.48 -6.54
C ILE A 267 -10.43 16.41 -6.00
N GLY A 268 -11.72 16.64 -6.07
CA GLY A 268 -12.70 15.68 -5.55
C GLY A 268 -14.13 16.20 -5.53
N LEU A 269 -14.99 15.34 -4.99
CA LEU A 269 -16.42 15.56 -4.85
C LEU A 269 -16.86 15.32 -3.41
N PHE A 270 -17.85 16.08 -2.97
CA PHE A 270 -18.58 15.86 -1.72
C PHE A 270 -20.06 16.14 -1.92
N GLY A 271 -20.93 15.31 -1.37
CA GLY A 271 -22.36 15.49 -1.51
C GLY A 271 -23.20 14.54 -0.67
N GLN A 272 -24.50 14.84 -0.60
CA GLN A 272 -25.48 13.89 -0.08
C GLN A 272 -25.66 12.76 -1.09
N LEU A 273 -25.82 11.53 -0.63
CA LEU A 273 -26.11 10.41 -1.52
C LEU A 273 -27.48 10.62 -2.22
N ASP A 274 -27.58 10.17 -3.48
CA ASP A 274 -28.81 10.22 -4.25
C ASP A 274 -29.88 9.33 -3.60
N LEU A 275 -31.12 9.80 -3.53
CA LEU A 275 -32.24 9.07 -2.93
C LEU A 275 -32.48 7.71 -3.57
N ARG A 276 -32.17 7.56 -4.88
CA ARG A 276 -32.28 6.28 -5.59
C ARG A 276 -31.25 5.29 -5.09
N ILE A 277 -30.03 5.76 -4.79
CA ILE A 277 -28.96 4.95 -4.19
C ILE A 277 -29.34 4.58 -2.76
N CYS A 278 -29.80 5.54 -1.96
CA CYS A 278 -30.26 5.27 -0.59
C CYS A 278 -31.35 4.20 -0.56
N LYS A 279 -32.36 4.30 -1.41
CA LYS A 279 -33.45 3.30 -1.52
C LYS A 279 -32.95 1.94 -2.01
N LYS A 280 -32.10 1.91 -3.05
CA LYS A 280 -31.54 0.67 -3.60
C LYS A 280 -30.72 -0.12 -2.58
N PHE A 281 -29.95 0.57 -1.75
CA PHE A 281 -29.03 -0.04 -0.78
C PHE A 281 -29.57 0.03 0.66
N ASN A 282 -30.82 0.42 0.87
CA ASN A 282 -31.42 0.59 2.20
C ASN A 282 -30.56 1.43 3.15
N ILE A 283 -29.93 2.49 2.62
CA ILE A 283 -29.10 3.43 3.36
C ILE A 283 -29.96 4.63 3.75
N PRO A 284 -29.82 5.18 4.97
CA PRO A 284 -30.56 6.38 5.38
C PRO A 284 -30.30 7.59 4.48
N GLU A 285 -31.32 8.41 4.26
CA GLU A 285 -31.27 9.56 3.33
C GLU A 285 -30.29 10.67 3.76
N TYR A 286 -29.94 10.73 5.05
CA TYR A 286 -29.00 11.72 5.62
C TYR A 286 -27.56 11.20 5.63
N THR A 287 -27.18 10.49 4.56
CA THR A 287 -25.83 10.00 4.37
C THR A 287 -25.12 10.88 3.34
N TYR A 288 -23.93 11.32 3.68
CA TYR A 288 -23.05 12.12 2.84
C TYR A 288 -21.83 11.31 2.45
N GLY A 289 -21.28 11.61 1.28
CA GLY A 289 -20.09 10.93 0.80
C GLY A 289 -19.11 11.90 0.17
N PHE A 290 -17.87 11.46 0.07
CA PHE A 290 -16.83 12.16 -0.64
C PHE A 290 -15.90 11.19 -1.36
N GLU A 291 -15.27 11.67 -2.42
CA GLU A 291 -14.10 11.01 -3.03
C GLU A 291 -13.11 12.07 -3.49
N LEU A 292 -11.84 11.93 -3.08
CA LEU A 292 -10.76 12.89 -3.28
C LEU A 292 -9.56 12.19 -3.93
N GLU A 293 -8.88 12.87 -4.84
CA GLU A 293 -7.63 12.40 -5.42
C GLU A 293 -6.47 12.67 -4.44
N LEU A 294 -5.82 11.63 -3.94
CA LEU A 294 -4.78 11.70 -2.91
C LEU A 294 -3.60 12.59 -3.33
N TYR A 295 -3.20 12.53 -4.60
CA TYR A 295 -2.05 13.29 -5.12
C TYR A 295 -2.12 14.77 -4.75
N HIS A 296 -3.29 15.38 -4.85
CA HIS A 296 -3.47 16.80 -4.55
C HIS A 296 -3.39 17.13 -3.05
N LEU A 297 -3.61 16.14 -2.18
CA LEU A 297 -3.52 16.31 -0.73
C LEU A 297 -2.07 16.19 -0.23
N ILE A 298 -1.27 15.31 -0.84
CA ILE A 298 0.10 15.07 -0.42
C ILE A 298 1.13 15.99 -1.10
N SER A 299 0.81 16.55 -2.28
CA SER A 299 1.70 17.42 -3.06
C SER A 299 1.91 18.82 -2.48
N THR A 300 1.27 19.15 -1.36
CA THR A 300 1.49 20.42 -0.65
C THR A 300 2.87 20.43 -0.05
N ARG A 301 3.72 21.39 -0.46
CA ARG A 301 4.88 21.78 0.34
C ARG A 301 4.34 22.45 1.60
N ASN A 302 4.72 21.98 2.78
CA ASN A 302 4.44 22.70 4.02
C ASN A 302 5.03 24.09 3.85
N LYS A 303 4.18 25.11 3.92
CA LYS A 303 4.59 26.51 3.78
C LYS A 303 5.44 27.00 4.96
N TYR A 304 5.52 26.20 6.01
CA TYR A 304 6.23 26.50 7.25
C TYR A 304 7.23 25.37 7.55
N ASP A 305 8.37 25.39 6.84
CA ASP A 305 9.62 24.98 7.46
C ASP A 305 9.92 26.07 8.51
N TYR A 306 9.50 25.86 9.74
CA TYR A 306 9.94 26.68 10.86
C TYR A 306 11.45 26.45 11.01
N TYR A 307 12.23 27.36 10.48
CA TYR A 307 13.63 27.49 10.85
C TYR A 307 13.62 27.98 12.31
N PHE A 308 13.83 27.06 13.24
CA PHE A 308 14.31 27.44 14.56
C PHE A 308 15.77 27.83 14.40
N GLU A 309 16.07 29.13 14.37
CA GLU A 309 17.41 29.57 14.66
C GLU A 309 17.70 29.18 16.11
N SER A 310 18.63 28.23 16.29
CA SER A 310 19.19 27.93 17.60
C SER A 310 20.00 29.13 18.05
N TYR A 311 19.55 29.82 19.08
CA TYR A 311 20.36 30.81 19.79
C TYR A 311 21.54 30.12 20.49
#